data_8796d5110aba9e8d57eda8795e72226b
#
_entry.id   8796d5110aba9e8d57eda8795e72226b
#
_cell.length_a   1.000
_cell.length_b   1.000
_cell.length_c   1.000
_cell.angle_alpha   90.00
_cell.angle_beta   90.00
_cell.angle_gamma   90.00
#
_symmetry.space_group_name_H-M   'P 1'
#
loop_
_entity.id
_entity.type
_entity.pdbx_description
1 polymer ?
#
loop_
_entity_poly.entity_id
_entity_poly.type
_entity_poly.pdbx_seq_one_letter_code
_entity_poly.pdbx_strand_id
1 'polypeptide(L)'
;MENEKIKEMLLQIHESNLDFSVVQSGKESKRVNGLYKPDTHEIILHNKNFKTDEQLVYTAVHEYTHHIIAEEQLALYGSEYLYNAKVHTQAFWARFQELLAIAEEKGFYKIDISSSPELEDLTKKIRTEYLEQNGKLMSEFGRLLIRAHALCEQANIRYEDYIDRILCLPRNAARDLKRVGSVMGSENPMNPALGFDNMKMVSAIRKADDRASAEQQLLGGKSPVTVSEMMKQKSRAQNAGDAKTKLEKEARRLTKTIAQLQQRLKFVEESLENM
;
A
#
# COMPACT_ATOMS: atom_id res chain seq x y z
N MET A 1 24.36 -11.02 14.20
CA MET A 1 23.29 -11.79 14.91
C MET A 1 23.37 -13.26 14.49
N GLU A 2 23.13 -14.26 15.37
CA GLU A 2 23.11 -15.69 15.03
C GLU A 2 21.77 -16.11 14.45
N ASN A 3 21.73 -17.23 13.65
CA ASN A 3 20.51 -17.68 12.99
C ASN A 3 19.34 -17.90 13.93
N GLU A 4 19.58 -18.58 15.07
CA GLU A 4 18.54 -18.85 16.08
C GLU A 4 18.00 -17.56 16.71
N LYS A 5 18.87 -16.60 16.99
CA LYS A 5 18.44 -15.29 17.51
C LYS A 5 17.58 -14.51 16.50
N ILE A 6 17.88 -14.65 15.20
CA ILE A 6 17.03 -14.04 14.16
C ILE A 6 15.68 -14.74 14.14
N LYS A 7 15.63 -16.09 14.20
CA LYS A 7 14.38 -16.84 14.26
C LYS A 7 13.54 -16.47 15.48
N GLU A 8 14.15 -16.41 16.66
CA GLU A 8 13.49 -15.99 17.90
C GLU A 8 12.93 -14.57 17.81
N MET A 9 13.69 -13.63 17.26
CA MET A 9 13.25 -12.27 17.03
C MET A 9 12.01 -12.23 16.08
N LEU A 10 12.05 -12.98 14.98
CA LEU A 10 10.93 -13.05 14.02
C LEU A 10 9.68 -13.62 14.68
N LEU A 11 9.81 -14.68 15.48
CA LEU A 11 8.70 -15.25 16.24
C LEU A 11 8.16 -14.30 17.31
N GLN A 12 9.02 -13.46 17.90
CA GLN A 12 8.55 -12.41 18.80
C GLN A 12 7.78 -11.31 18.07
N ILE A 13 8.13 -10.99 16.83
CA ILE A 13 7.41 -10.01 16.03
C ILE A 13 6.03 -10.53 15.65
N HIS A 14 5.95 -11.79 15.24
CA HIS A 14 4.69 -12.47 14.90
C HIS A 14 4.86 -13.97 15.08
N GLU A 15 3.93 -14.62 15.79
CA GLU A 15 3.91 -16.07 15.92
C GLU A 15 3.59 -16.73 14.58
N SER A 16 4.22 -17.88 14.31
CA SER A 16 3.92 -18.74 13.18
C SER A 16 3.66 -20.16 13.65
N ASN A 17 2.62 -20.80 13.14
CA ASN A 17 2.33 -22.21 13.40
C ASN A 17 3.06 -23.13 12.41
N LEU A 18 3.61 -22.56 11.35
CA LEU A 18 4.38 -23.29 10.36
C LEU A 18 5.87 -23.16 10.68
N ASP A 19 6.53 -24.29 10.91
CA ASP A 19 7.96 -24.27 11.22
C ASP A 19 8.79 -23.74 10.02
N PHE A 20 9.83 -22.99 10.32
CA PHE A 20 10.74 -22.42 9.32
C PHE A 20 12.17 -22.38 9.84
N SER A 21 13.11 -22.26 8.94
CA SER A 21 14.52 -22.09 9.27
C SER A 21 15.07 -20.75 8.75
N VAL A 22 16.07 -20.23 9.47
CA VAL A 22 16.82 -19.04 9.06
C VAL A 22 18.27 -19.44 8.81
N VAL A 23 18.79 -19.09 7.65
CA VAL A 23 20.17 -19.44 7.25
C VAL A 23 20.89 -18.19 6.74
N GLN A 24 22.00 -17.86 7.33
CA GLN A 24 22.93 -16.88 6.80
C GLN A 24 23.88 -17.58 5.81
N SER A 25 23.85 -17.15 4.56
CA SER A 25 24.57 -17.82 3.45
C SER A 25 26.10 -17.70 3.53
N GLY A 26 26.62 -16.78 4.32
CA GLY A 26 28.05 -16.46 4.37
C GLY A 26 28.60 -15.84 3.07
N LYS A 27 27.73 -15.47 2.13
CA LYS A 27 28.09 -14.94 0.81
C LYS A 27 27.53 -13.53 0.61
N GLU A 28 28.16 -12.81 -0.31
CA GLU A 28 27.61 -11.60 -0.90
C GLU A 28 26.75 -11.97 -2.11
N SER A 29 25.64 -11.29 -2.31
CA SER A 29 24.79 -11.43 -3.50
C SER A 29 24.53 -10.05 -4.13
N LYS A 30 24.74 -9.96 -5.45
CA LYS A 30 24.45 -8.74 -6.23
C LYS A 30 22.98 -8.62 -6.66
N ARG A 31 22.17 -9.68 -6.49
CA ARG A 31 20.80 -9.73 -6.98
C ARG A 31 19.76 -9.47 -5.90
N VAL A 32 19.95 -10.10 -4.73
CA VAL A 32 18.98 -10.03 -3.62
C VAL A 32 19.74 -10.01 -2.29
N ASN A 33 19.14 -9.41 -1.28
CA ASN A 33 19.68 -9.40 0.09
C ASN A 33 19.19 -10.61 0.90
N GLY A 34 18.01 -11.11 0.61
CA GLY A 34 17.40 -12.28 1.20
C GLY A 34 16.56 -13.04 0.18
N LEU A 35 16.11 -14.22 0.56
CA LEU A 35 15.23 -15.09 -0.23
C LEU A 35 14.42 -15.98 0.71
N TYR A 36 13.11 -16.01 0.56
CA TYR A 36 12.26 -17.03 1.15
C TYR A 36 12.01 -18.18 0.16
N LYS A 37 12.20 -19.42 0.61
CA LYS A 37 11.89 -20.63 -0.16
C LYS A 37 10.61 -21.26 0.37
N PRO A 38 9.49 -21.20 -0.35
CA PRO A 38 8.22 -21.73 0.12
C PRO A 38 8.20 -23.25 0.26
N ASP A 39 8.97 -23.97 -0.56
CA ASP A 39 8.98 -25.45 -0.54
C ASP A 39 9.62 -26.03 0.73
N THR A 40 10.59 -25.32 1.30
CA THR A 40 11.34 -25.75 2.50
C THR A 40 11.10 -24.85 3.69
N HIS A 41 10.30 -23.80 3.55
CA HIS A 41 10.09 -22.75 4.54
C HIS A 41 11.40 -22.17 5.08
N GLU A 42 12.38 -21.98 4.19
CA GLU A 42 13.71 -21.50 4.53
C GLU A 42 13.85 -20.02 4.18
N ILE A 43 14.27 -19.21 5.16
CA ILE A 43 14.67 -17.82 4.99
C ILE A 43 16.19 -17.77 4.85
N ILE A 44 16.69 -17.37 3.69
CA ILE A 44 18.10 -17.20 3.43
C ILE A 44 18.46 -15.73 3.46
N LEU A 45 19.49 -15.36 4.23
CA LEU A 45 20.01 -14.01 4.33
C LEU A 45 21.44 -13.96 3.78
N HIS A 46 21.71 -13.07 2.84
CA HIS A 46 23.05 -12.84 2.32
C HIS A 46 23.78 -11.86 3.23
N ASN A 47 24.21 -12.36 4.39
CA ASN A 47 24.70 -11.57 5.51
C ASN A 47 25.93 -10.71 5.21
N LYS A 48 26.71 -10.98 4.16
CA LYS A 48 27.79 -10.08 3.72
C LYS A 48 27.32 -8.82 3.00
N ASN A 49 26.05 -8.73 2.64
CA ASN A 49 25.45 -7.54 2.05
C ASN A 49 25.12 -6.47 3.12
N PHE A 50 25.01 -6.86 4.39
CA PHE A 50 24.58 -5.97 5.45
C PHE A 50 25.76 -5.32 6.16
N LYS A 51 25.69 -4.01 6.35
CA LYS A 51 26.66 -3.23 7.13
C LYS A 51 26.21 -3.00 8.57
N THR A 52 24.90 -3.08 8.81
CA THR A 52 24.29 -2.86 10.12
C THR A 52 23.26 -3.95 10.43
N ASP A 53 22.95 -4.13 11.71
CA ASP A 53 21.90 -5.06 12.15
C ASP A 53 20.52 -4.61 11.66
N GLU A 54 20.26 -3.32 11.52
CA GLU A 54 19.01 -2.79 11.00
C GLU A 54 18.75 -3.23 9.55
N GLN A 55 19.79 -3.25 8.70
CA GLN A 55 19.69 -3.74 7.32
C GLN A 55 19.37 -5.24 7.29
N LEU A 56 19.97 -6.01 8.19
CA LEU A 56 19.70 -7.44 8.34
C LEU A 56 18.26 -7.67 8.83
N VAL A 57 17.83 -6.97 9.88
CA VAL A 57 16.47 -7.07 10.45
C VAL A 57 15.43 -6.68 9.41
N TYR A 58 15.61 -5.57 8.70
CA TYR A 58 14.71 -5.17 7.60
C TYR A 58 14.51 -6.29 6.59
N THR A 59 15.62 -6.92 6.14
CA THR A 59 15.56 -8.01 5.17
C THR A 59 14.96 -9.27 5.78
N ALA A 60 15.31 -9.62 7.01
CA ALA A 60 14.75 -10.77 7.71
C ALA A 60 13.22 -10.66 7.86
N VAL A 61 12.71 -9.48 8.25
CA VAL A 61 11.26 -9.21 8.36
C VAL A 61 10.60 -9.26 6.97
N HIS A 62 11.28 -8.79 5.91
CA HIS A 62 10.77 -8.90 4.54
C HIS A 62 10.57 -10.36 4.11
N GLU A 63 11.57 -11.21 4.29
CA GLU A 63 11.47 -12.63 3.96
C GLU A 63 10.48 -13.37 4.88
N TYR A 64 10.41 -12.97 6.14
CA TYR A 64 9.41 -13.51 7.08
C TYR A 64 7.99 -13.13 6.70
N THR A 65 7.78 -11.96 6.11
CA THR A 65 6.47 -11.58 5.56
C THR A 65 6.02 -12.54 4.46
N HIS A 66 6.94 -13.01 3.60
CA HIS A 66 6.64 -14.05 2.63
C HIS A 66 6.22 -15.36 3.29
N HIS A 67 6.90 -15.74 4.37
CA HIS A 67 6.57 -16.93 5.15
C HIS A 67 5.17 -16.85 5.76
N ILE A 68 4.84 -15.75 6.44
CA ILE A 68 3.51 -15.54 7.06
C ILE A 68 2.40 -15.56 6.01
N ILE A 69 2.59 -14.92 4.87
CA ILE A 69 1.60 -14.94 3.78
C ILE A 69 1.45 -16.36 3.21
N ALA A 70 2.54 -17.12 3.08
CA ALA A 70 2.48 -18.51 2.64
C ALA A 70 1.72 -19.39 3.64
N GLU A 71 1.95 -19.21 4.96
CA GLU A 71 1.19 -19.88 6.01
C GLU A 71 -0.31 -19.57 5.94
N GLU A 72 -0.68 -18.29 5.82
CA GLU A 72 -2.07 -17.86 5.68
C GLU A 72 -2.73 -18.47 4.43
N GLN A 73 -2.02 -18.56 3.32
CA GLN A 73 -2.51 -19.17 2.09
C GLN A 73 -2.67 -20.69 2.21
N LEU A 74 -1.72 -21.38 2.83
CA LEU A 74 -1.82 -22.82 3.11
C LEU A 74 -3.04 -23.14 3.99
N ALA A 75 -3.29 -22.32 5.02
CA ALA A 75 -4.45 -22.48 5.89
C ALA A 75 -5.80 -22.27 5.18
N LEU A 76 -5.85 -21.37 4.17
CA LEU A 76 -7.07 -21.05 3.44
C LEU A 76 -7.35 -21.98 2.25
N TYR A 77 -6.32 -22.41 1.53
CA TYR A 77 -6.47 -23.06 0.22
C TYR A 77 -5.83 -24.45 0.14
N GLY A 78 -5.13 -24.91 1.18
CA GLY A 78 -4.41 -26.19 1.20
C GLY A 78 -3.11 -26.18 0.38
N SER A 79 -2.41 -27.32 0.40
CA SER A 79 -1.07 -27.47 -0.16
C SER A 79 -0.98 -27.37 -1.70
N GLU A 80 -2.11 -27.42 -2.41
CA GLU A 80 -2.14 -27.30 -3.88
C GLU A 80 -2.01 -25.85 -4.37
N TYR A 81 -2.14 -24.87 -3.49
CA TYR A 81 -2.03 -23.44 -3.83
C TYR A 81 -0.59 -22.97 -3.73
N LEU A 82 0.29 -23.56 -4.48
CA LEU A 82 1.67 -23.13 -4.57
C LEU A 82 1.80 -21.88 -5.45
N TYR A 83 1.88 -20.74 -4.77
CA TYR A 83 2.67 -19.58 -5.08
C TYR A 83 2.78 -19.17 -6.56
N ASN A 84 1.68 -18.84 -7.20
CA ASN A 84 1.65 -18.36 -8.57
C ASN A 84 1.11 -16.93 -8.68
N ALA A 85 1.48 -16.05 -7.75
CA ALA A 85 0.98 -14.69 -7.73
C ALA A 85 2.13 -13.67 -7.69
N LYS A 86 1.84 -12.46 -8.09
CA LYS A 86 2.70 -11.29 -7.91
C LYS A 86 3.15 -11.22 -6.45
N VAL A 87 4.42 -11.51 -6.22
CA VAL A 87 4.98 -11.73 -4.88
C VAL A 87 4.88 -10.49 -3.99
N HIS A 88 5.07 -9.30 -4.56
CA HIS A 88 5.04 -8.02 -3.85
C HIS A 88 3.78 -7.21 -4.20
N THR A 89 2.63 -7.67 -3.71
CA THR A 89 1.35 -6.97 -3.84
C THR A 89 1.23 -5.81 -2.83
N GLN A 90 0.21 -4.97 -2.98
CA GLN A 90 -0.09 -3.94 -1.98
C GLN A 90 -0.36 -4.56 -0.59
N ALA A 91 -1.01 -5.72 -0.54
CA ALA A 91 -1.25 -6.46 0.72
C ALA A 91 0.04 -6.95 1.35
N PHE A 92 1.00 -7.46 0.54
CA PHE A 92 2.33 -7.81 1.01
C PHE A 92 3.02 -6.61 1.68
N TRP A 93 3.08 -5.47 1.00
CA TRP A 93 3.74 -4.28 1.55
C TRP A 93 3.06 -3.77 2.82
N ALA A 94 1.73 -3.86 2.90
CA ALA A 94 1.00 -3.49 4.12
C ALA A 94 1.37 -4.42 5.28
N ARG A 95 1.40 -5.73 5.04
CA ARG A 95 1.79 -6.73 6.06
C ARG A 95 3.24 -6.57 6.50
N PHE A 96 4.14 -6.36 5.54
CA PHE A 96 5.55 -6.09 5.82
C PHE A 96 5.73 -4.85 6.71
N GLN A 97 5.08 -3.74 6.39
CA GLN A 97 5.18 -2.52 7.19
C GLN A 97 4.53 -2.67 8.58
N GLU A 98 3.49 -3.47 8.70
CA GLU A 98 2.91 -3.83 10.00
C GLU A 98 3.92 -4.60 10.87
N LEU A 99 4.53 -5.64 10.33
CA LEU A 99 5.54 -6.43 11.04
C LEU A 99 6.78 -5.59 11.38
N LEU A 100 7.20 -4.72 10.47
CA LEU A 100 8.33 -3.82 10.70
C LEU A 100 8.04 -2.80 11.81
N ALA A 101 6.80 -2.28 11.90
CA ALA A 101 6.38 -1.41 12.98
C ALA A 101 6.38 -2.13 14.34
N ILE A 102 6.00 -3.41 14.39
CA ILE A 102 6.11 -4.23 15.59
C ILE A 102 7.58 -4.46 15.96
N ALA A 103 8.44 -4.69 14.96
CA ALA A 103 9.89 -4.81 15.21
C ALA A 103 10.48 -3.52 15.80
N GLU A 104 10.01 -2.36 15.34
CA GLU A 104 10.42 -1.06 15.87
C GLU A 104 9.92 -0.85 17.31
N GLU A 105 8.66 -1.16 17.60
CA GLU A 105 8.07 -1.09 18.95
C GLU A 105 8.81 -1.99 19.94
N LYS A 106 9.24 -3.17 19.51
CA LYS A 106 10.01 -4.12 20.34
C LYS A 106 11.51 -3.78 20.41
N GLY A 107 11.97 -2.73 19.73
CA GLY A 107 13.36 -2.29 19.74
C GLY A 107 14.32 -3.15 18.90
N PHE A 108 13.81 -4.01 18.03
CA PHE A 108 14.61 -4.81 17.11
C PHE A 108 15.03 -4.04 15.84
N TYR A 109 14.30 -2.98 15.51
CA TYR A 109 14.53 -2.17 14.31
C TYR A 109 14.36 -0.68 14.64
N LYS A 110 15.20 0.15 14.05
CA LYS A 110 15.11 1.60 14.18
C LYS A 110 15.62 2.28 12.92
N ILE A 111 14.88 3.27 12.43
CA ILE A 111 15.39 4.21 11.44
C ILE A 111 15.95 5.41 12.18
N ASP A 112 17.26 5.52 12.21
CA ASP A 112 17.96 6.64 12.84
C ASP A 112 18.76 7.43 11.81
N ILE A 113 18.27 8.63 11.48
CA ILE A 113 18.94 9.55 10.55
C ILE A 113 19.84 10.56 11.29
N SER A 114 19.83 10.60 12.63
CA SER A 114 20.59 11.54 13.43
C SER A 114 22.10 11.36 13.31
N SER A 115 22.54 10.16 12.89
CA SER A 115 23.95 9.88 12.59
C SER A 115 24.48 10.61 11.35
N SER A 116 23.57 11.19 10.52
CA SER A 116 23.91 11.96 9.32
C SER A 116 23.22 13.33 9.37
N PRO A 117 23.84 14.37 9.90
CA PRO A 117 23.28 15.72 9.97
C PRO A 117 22.84 16.26 8.59
N GLU A 118 23.59 15.94 7.53
CA GLU A 118 23.24 16.31 6.16
C GLU A 118 21.92 15.66 5.71
N LEU A 119 21.70 14.38 6.04
CA LEU A 119 20.44 13.68 5.74
C LEU A 119 19.28 14.25 6.56
N GLU A 120 19.52 14.62 7.81
CA GLU A 120 18.53 15.24 8.69
C GLU A 120 18.08 16.60 8.15
N ASP A 121 19.03 17.46 7.78
CA ASP A 121 18.76 18.77 7.18
C ASP A 121 18.04 18.64 5.83
N LEU A 122 18.48 17.71 4.99
CA LEU A 122 17.83 17.43 3.72
C LEU A 122 16.39 16.92 3.92
N THR A 123 16.18 16.04 4.89
CA THR A 123 14.84 15.53 5.24
C THR A 123 13.92 16.66 5.70
N LYS A 124 14.41 17.54 6.55
CA LYS A 124 13.68 18.74 7.00
C LYS A 124 13.31 19.63 5.80
N LYS A 125 14.27 19.90 4.94
CA LYS A 125 14.05 20.70 3.71
C LYS A 125 13.00 20.07 2.80
N ILE A 126 13.09 18.76 2.52
CA ILE A 126 12.12 18.04 1.71
C ILE A 126 10.71 18.14 2.32
N ARG A 127 10.59 17.96 3.64
CA ARG A 127 9.28 18.02 4.32
C ARG A 127 8.66 19.41 4.25
N THR A 128 9.43 20.45 4.56
CA THR A 128 8.89 21.81 4.71
C THR A 128 8.77 22.55 3.37
N GLU A 129 9.79 22.46 2.51
CA GLU A 129 9.83 23.26 1.28
C GLU A 129 9.17 22.56 0.07
N TYR A 130 9.04 21.22 0.11
CA TYR A 130 8.47 20.48 -1.01
C TYR A 130 7.16 19.78 -0.66
N LEU A 131 7.12 18.88 0.33
CA LEU A 131 5.90 18.13 0.62
C LEU A 131 4.79 19.03 1.12
N GLU A 132 5.07 19.87 2.12
CA GLU A 132 4.07 20.78 2.68
C GLU A 132 3.63 21.85 1.67
N GLN A 133 4.57 22.46 0.93
CA GLN A 133 4.24 23.46 -0.08
C GLN A 133 3.44 22.85 -1.24
N ASN A 134 3.77 21.65 -1.67
CA ASN A 134 2.98 20.91 -2.65
C ASN A 134 1.56 20.63 -2.12
N GLY A 135 1.42 20.21 -0.87
CA GLY A 135 0.12 20.03 -0.23
C GLY A 135 -0.72 21.30 -0.25
N LYS A 136 -0.15 22.45 0.10
CA LYS A 136 -0.81 23.78 0.06
C LYS A 136 -1.22 24.16 -1.36
N LEU A 137 -0.27 24.10 -2.30
CA LEU A 137 -0.50 24.48 -3.70
C LEU A 137 -1.60 23.65 -4.36
N MET A 138 -1.55 22.32 -4.19
CA MET A 138 -2.54 21.42 -4.79
C MET A 138 -3.92 21.55 -4.14
N SER A 139 -3.99 21.90 -2.86
CA SER A 139 -5.25 22.21 -2.17
C SER A 139 -5.90 23.48 -2.73
N GLU A 140 -5.10 24.51 -2.95
CA GLU A 140 -5.55 25.75 -3.57
C GLU A 140 -6.01 25.52 -5.01
N PHE A 141 -5.23 24.79 -5.80
CA PHE A 141 -5.62 24.39 -7.14
C PHE A 141 -6.95 23.63 -7.17
N GLY A 142 -7.15 22.70 -6.22
CA GLY A 142 -8.42 21.98 -6.09
C GLY A 142 -9.61 22.92 -5.82
N ARG A 143 -9.44 23.95 -4.97
CA ARG A 143 -10.46 24.97 -4.72
C ARG A 143 -10.76 25.82 -5.96
N LEU A 144 -9.74 26.17 -6.73
CA LEU A 144 -9.93 26.86 -8.01
C LEU A 144 -10.72 26.03 -9.03
N LEU A 145 -10.46 24.71 -9.10
CA LEU A 145 -11.24 23.80 -9.94
C LEU A 145 -12.69 23.65 -9.50
N ILE A 146 -12.97 23.70 -8.20
CA ILE A 146 -14.36 23.75 -7.69
C ILE A 146 -15.05 25.03 -8.16
N ARG A 147 -14.39 26.17 -8.04
CA ARG A 147 -14.91 27.47 -8.52
C ARG A 147 -15.11 27.47 -10.03
N ALA A 148 -14.15 26.95 -10.79
CA ALA A 148 -14.25 26.82 -12.25
C ALA A 148 -15.45 25.95 -12.66
N HIS A 149 -15.74 24.87 -11.93
CA HIS A 149 -16.91 24.03 -12.18
C HIS A 149 -18.22 24.85 -12.03
N ALA A 150 -18.37 25.60 -10.95
CA ALA A 150 -19.55 26.45 -10.75
C ALA A 150 -19.68 27.53 -11.83
N LEU A 151 -18.57 28.12 -12.27
CA LEU A 151 -18.60 29.11 -13.37
C LEU A 151 -18.94 28.47 -14.73
N CYS A 152 -18.48 27.26 -14.99
CA CYS A 152 -18.87 26.50 -16.19
C CYS A 152 -20.40 26.24 -16.21
N GLU A 153 -20.98 25.85 -15.06
CA GLU A 153 -22.43 25.65 -14.94
C GLU A 153 -23.20 26.95 -15.24
N GLN A 154 -22.77 28.08 -14.67
CA GLN A 154 -23.38 29.39 -14.93
C GLN A 154 -23.28 29.82 -16.39
N ALA A 155 -22.17 29.49 -17.04
CA ALA A 155 -21.91 29.83 -18.45
C ALA A 155 -22.48 28.80 -19.44
N ASN A 156 -23.17 27.75 -19.00
CA ASN A 156 -23.63 26.62 -19.81
C ASN A 156 -22.48 25.90 -20.59
N ILE A 157 -21.28 25.86 -20.01
CA ILE A 157 -20.12 25.17 -20.55
C ILE A 157 -20.00 23.80 -19.88
N ARG A 158 -19.73 22.75 -20.64
CA ARG A 158 -19.46 21.44 -20.07
C ARG A 158 -18.11 21.43 -19.35
N TYR A 159 -18.12 21.18 -18.05
CA TYR A 159 -16.92 21.19 -17.23
C TYR A 159 -15.86 20.16 -17.70
N GLU A 160 -16.29 18.99 -18.17
CA GLU A 160 -15.39 17.97 -18.72
C GLU A 160 -14.63 18.47 -19.94
N ASP A 161 -15.31 19.22 -20.83
CA ASP A 161 -14.71 19.82 -22.02
C ASP A 161 -13.71 20.94 -21.65
N TYR A 162 -14.06 21.75 -20.65
CA TYR A 162 -13.16 22.76 -20.09
C TYR A 162 -11.87 22.14 -19.51
N ILE A 163 -11.99 21.05 -18.71
CA ILE A 163 -10.83 20.33 -18.17
C ILE A 163 -9.96 19.74 -19.28
N ASP A 164 -10.59 19.05 -20.25
CA ASP A 164 -9.86 18.31 -21.29
C ASP A 164 -9.21 19.23 -22.31
N ARG A 165 -9.90 20.32 -22.73
CA ARG A 165 -9.49 21.13 -23.88
C ARG A 165 -8.90 22.49 -23.54
N ILE A 166 -9.34 23.10 -22.45
CA ILE A 166 -8.85 24.42 -22.04
C ILE A 166 -7.72 24.29 -21.04
N LEU A 167 -7.87 23.43 -20.02
CA LEU A 167 -6.83 23.21 -19.03
C LEU A 167 -5.86 22.07 -19.40
N CYS A 168 -6.21 21.23 -20.37
CA CYS A 168 -5.43 20.05 -20.78
C CYS A 168 -5.08 19.14 -19.59
N LEU A 169 -6.02 18.96 -18.65
CA LEU A 169 -5.81 18.16 -17.46
C LEU A 169 -6.48 16.80 -17.58
N PRO A 170 -5.82 15.71 -17.13
CA PRO A 170 -6.46 14.41 -17.00
C PRO A 170 -7.65 14.49 -16.02
N ARG A 171 -8.82 13.96 -16.42
CA ARG A 171 -10.06 14.01 -15.60
C ARG A 171 -9.90 13.41 -14.22
N ASN A 172 -9.10 12.34 -14.10
CA ASN A 172 -8.84 11.73 -12.79
C ASN A 172 -8.03 12.67 -11.89
N ALA A 173 -7.03 13.36 -12.41
CA ALA A 173 -6.25 14.34 -11.67
C ALA A 173 -7.13 15.51 -11.20
N ALA A 174 -7.96 16.05 -12.08
CA ALA A 174 -8.90 17.13 -11.74
C ALA A 174 -9.90 16.69 -10.66
N ARG A 175 -10.42 15.47 -10.73
CA ARG A 175 -11.32 14.90 -9.71
C ARG A 175 -10.62 14.77 -8.35
N ASP A 176 -9.40 14.26 -8.31
CA ASP A 176 -8.64 14.10 -7.08
C ASP A 176 -8.29 15.45 -6.45
N LEU A 177 -7.87 16.43 -7.26
CA LEU A 177 -7.63 17.81 -6.83
C LEU A 177 -8.89 18.43 -6.23
N LYS A 178 -10.05 18.36 -6.91
CA LYS A 178 -11.32 18.86 -6.39
C LYS A 178 -11.69 18.22 -5.05
N ARG A 179 -11.48 16.91 -4.90
CA ARG A 179 -11.77 16.20 -3.65
C ARG A 179 -10.90 16.71 -2.51
N VAL A 180 -9.58 16.87 -2.73
CA VAL A 180 -8.66 17.46 -1.75
C VAL A 180 -9.09 18.90 -1.42
N GLY A 181 -9.34 19.73 -2.44
CA GLY A 181 -9.79 21.11 -2.26
C GLY A 181 -11.10 21.23 -1.46
N SER A 182 -12.04 20.29 -1.66
CA SER A 182 -13.29 20.23 -0.92
C SER A 182 -13.06 19.94 0.58
N VAL A 183 -12.23 18.97 0.92
CA VAL A 183 -11.91 18.66 2.32
C VAL A 183 -11.14 19.80 2.97
N MET A 184 -10.23 20.45 2.24
CA MET A 184 -9.48 21.62 2.75
C MET A 184 -10.34 22.87 2.96
N GLY A 185 -11.50 22.94 2.34
CA GLY A 185 -12.52 23.99 2.57
C GLY A 185 -13.55 23.64 3.63
N SER A 186 -13.46 22.47 4.27
CA SER A 186 -14.39 22.05 5.32
C SER A 186 -13.98 22.58 6.71
N GLU A 187 -14.81 22.36 7.72
CA GLU A 187 -14.53 22.73 9.12
C GLU A 187 -13.29 22.01 9.69
N ASN A 188 -12.97 20.83 9.17
CA ASN A 188 -11.81 20.02 9.58
C ASN A 188 -10.86 19.81 8.39
N PRO A 189 -10.04 20.83 8.03
CA PRO A 189 -9.07 20.72 6.94
C PRO A 189 -7.94 19.77 7.31
N MET A 190 -7.43 19.04 6.31
CA MET A 190 -6.23 18.19 6.47
C MET A 190 -4.97 19.06 6.64
N ASN A 191 -3.97 18.52 7.32
CA ASN A 191 -2.66 19.15 7.44
C ASN A 191 -1.88 19.07 6.12
N PRO A 192 -1.47 20.19 5.51
CA PRO A 192 -0.67 20.18 4.28
C PRO A 192 0.69 19.47 4.39
N ALA A 193 1.22 19.33 5.61
CA ALA A 193 2.47 18.59 5.87
C ALA A 193 2.41 17.10 5.47
N LEU A 194 1.21 16.56 5.26
CA LEU A 194 1.01 15.22 4.65
C LEU A 194 1.59 15.12 3.23
N GLY A 195 1.67 16.23 2.50
CA GLY A 195 1.93 16.23 1.08
C GLY A 195 0.73 15.77 0.24
N PHE A 196 0.69 16.16 -1.03
CA PHE A 196 -0.50 15.97 -1.87
C PHE A 196 -0.94 14.50 -2.03
N ASP A 197 -0.01 13.56 -2.18
CA ASP A 197 -0.36 12.14 -2.40
C ASP A 197 -1.05 11.53 -1.17
N ASN A 198 -0.57 11.83 0.03
CA ASN A 198 -1.24 11.40 1.25
C ASN A 198 -2.57 12.14 1.47
N MET A 199 -2.65 13.44 1.18
CA MET A 199 -3.91 14.18 1.23
C MET A 199 -4.94 13.61 0.26
N LYS A 200 -4.53 13.19 -0.93
CA LYS A 200 -5.37 12.51 -1.92
C LYS A 200 -5.94 11.20 -1.39
N MET A 201 -5.09 10.40 -0.70
CA MET A 201 -5.50 9.15 -0.05
C MET A 201 -6.50 9.41 1.09
N VAL A 202 -6.18 10.32 2.01
CA VAL A 202 -7.01 10.67 3.16
C VAL A 202 -8.35 11.26 2.72
N SER A 203 -8.35 12.17 1.73
CA SER A 203 -9.59 12.77 1.20
C SER A 203 -10.56 11.76 0.57
N ALA A 204 -10.10 10.58 0.18
CA ALA A 204 -10.96 9.51 -0.34
C ALA A 204 -11.74 8.77 0.77
N ILE A 205 -11.36 8.93 2.03
CA ILE A 205 -12.03 8.32 3.19
C ILE A 205 -13.34 9.09 3.45
N ARG A 206 -14.46 8.38 3.52
CA ARG A 206 -15.79 9.01 3.61
C ARG A 206 -16.07 9.66 4.97
N LYS A 207 -15.74 8.95 6.07
CA LYS A 207 -16.04 9.41 7.42
C LYS A 207 -14.97 10.39 7.92
N ALA A 208 -15.40 11.49 8.53
CA ALA A 208 -14.50 12.52 9.06
C ALA A 208 -13.55 11.98 10.14
N ASP A 209 -14.06 11.17 11.08
CA ASP A 209 -13.26 10.59 12.16
C ASP A 209 -12.19 9.62 11.62
N ASP A 210 -12.54 8.84 10.58
CA ASP A 210 -11.59 7.94 9.93
C ASP A 210 -10.51 8.73 9.17
N ARG A 211 -10.86 9.89 8.57
CA ARG A 211 -9.87 10.80 7.97
C ARG A 211 -8.91 11.35 9.01
N ALA A 212 -9.43 11.85 10.12
CA ALA A 212 -8.62 12.40 11.21
C ALA A 212 -7.68 11.32 11.79
N SER A 213 -8.18 10.09 11.98
CA SER A 213 -7.36 8.97 12.42
C SER A 213 -6.25 8.61 11.43
N ALA A 214 -6.57 8.56 10.12
CA ALA A 214 -5.58 8.29 9.08
C ALA A 214 -4.50 9.39 9.01
N GLU A 215 -4.91 10.65 9.11
CA GLU A 215 -4.00 11.80 9.15
C GLU A 215 -3.04 11.72 10.32
N GLN A 216 -3.55 11.49 11.54
CA GLN A 216 -2.70 11.35 12.73
C GLN A 216 -1.67 10.23 12.60
N GLN A 217 -2.08 9.08 12.04
CA GLN A 217 -1.17 7.96 11.85
C GLN A 217 -0.06 8.27 10.84
N LEU A 218 -0.39 8.98 9.76
CA LEU A 218 0.60 9.41 8.75
C LEU A 218 1.57 10.44 9.32
N LEU A 219 1.08 11.43 10.06
CA LEU A 219 1.91 12.43 10.72
C LEU A 219 2.78 11.82 11.82
N GLY A 220 2.30 10.76 12.48
CA GLY A 220 3.03 9.94 13.43
C GLY A 220 4.06 9.00 12.80
N GLY A 221 4.23 9.01 11.46
CA GLY A 221 5.27 8.25 10.76
C GLY A 221 4.85 6.85 10.31
N LYS A 222 3.57 6.45 10.47
CA LYS A 222 3.12 5.18 9.89
C LYS A 222 3.16 5.21 8.37
N SER A 223 3.55 4.09 7.78
CA SER A 223 3.61 3.93 6.33
C SER A 223 2.24 4.20 5.67
N PRO A 224 2.19 5.00 4.57
CA PRO A 224 0.96 5.24 3.81
C PRO A 224 0.28 3.96 3.34
N VAL A 225 1.05 2.91 3.03
CA VAL A 225 0.52 1.62 2.61
C VAL A 225 -0.25 0.95 3.75
N THR A 226 0.31 0.93 4.96
CA THR A 226 -0.34 0.39 6.16
C THR A 226 -1.62 1.15 6.48
N VAL A 227 -1.56 2.48 6.52
CA VAL A 227 -2.73 3.32 6.81
C VAL A 227 -3.84 3.10 5.77
N SER A 228 -3.49 3.03 4.49
CA SER A 228 -4.46 2.75 3.42
C SER A 228 -5.15 1.39 3.60
N GLU A 229 -4.40 0.34 3.93
CA GLU A 229 -4.96 -1.00 4.12
C GLU A 229 -5.81 -1.09 5.39
N MET A 230 -5.37 -0.51 6.50
CA MET A 230 -6.16 -0.40 7.74
C MET A 230 -7.51 0.28 7.49
N MET A 231 -7.54 1.39 6.73
CA MET A 231 -8.77 2.08 6.41
C MET A 231 -9.69 1.28 5.48
N LYS A 232 -9.13 0.52 4.55
CA LYS A 232 -9.89 -0.42 3.71
C LYS A 232 -10.50 -1.55 4.53
N GLN A 233 -9.73 -2.16 5.44
CA GLN A 233 -10.22 -3.22 6.32
C GLN A 233 -11.33 -2.71 7.24
N LYS A 234 -11.15 -1.53 7.85
CA LYS A 234 -12.17 -0.87 8.68
C LYS A 234 -13.45 -0.61 7.88
N SER A 235 -13.33 -0.10 6.66
CA SER A 235 -14.48 0.12 5.78
C SER A 235 -15.17 -1.20 5.39
N ARG A 236 -14.42 -2.26 5.13
CA ARG A 236 -14.97 -3.60 4.85
C ARG A 236 -15.68 -4.19 6.07
N ALA A 237 -15.09 -4.09 7.26
CA ALA A 237 -15.71 -4.57 8.51
C ALA A 237 -17.01 -3.83 8.82
N GLN A 238 -17.05 -2.51 8.64
CA GLN A 238 -18.28 -1.70 8.82
C GLN A 238 -19.37 -2.05 7.80
N ASN A 239 -18.99 -2.44 6.58
CA ASN A 239 -19.91 -2.89 5.55
C ASN A 239 -20.23 -4.40 5.65
N ALA A 240 -19.69 -5.12 6.65
CA ALA A 240 -19.83 -6.56 6.79
C ALA A 240 -21.20 -7.04 7.31
N GLY A 241 -22.14 -6.12 7.53
CA GLY A 241 -23.51 -6.46 7.97
C GLY A 241 -24.29 -7.38 7.02
N ASP A 242 -23.71 -7.69 5.86
CA ASP A 242 -24.41 -8.53 4.87
C ASP A 242 -23.43 -9.45 4.12
N ALA A 243 -22.89 -10.46 4.82
CA ALA A 243 -22.02 -11.48 4.22
C ALA A 243 -22.71 -12.19 3.03
N LYS A 244 -24.03 -12.39 3.10
CA LYS A 244 -24.84 -12.98 2.04
C LYS A 244 -24.83 -12.11 0.78
N THR A 245 -25.07 -10.80 0.93
CA THR A 245 -25.06 -9.85 -0.21
C THR A 245 -23.68 -9.74 -0.86
N LYS A 246 -22.60 -9.91 -0.09
CA LYS A 246 -21.22 -9.94 -0.65
C LYS A 246 -20.99 -11.20 -1.49
N LEU A 247 -21.37 -12.35 -0.97
CA LEU A 247 -21.26 -13.62 -1.70
C LEU A 247 -22.13 -13.61 -2.97
N GLU A 248 -23.32 -13.06 -2.91
CA GLU A 248 -24.18 -12.88 -4.08
C GLU A 248 -23.58 -11.95 -5.13
N LYS A 249 -22.98 -10.83 -4.72
CA LYS A 249 -22.25 -9.92 -5.62
C LYS A 249 -21.03 -10.58 -6.25
N GLU A 250 -20.29 -11.34 -5.48
CA GLU A 250 -19.12 -12.08 -5.98
C GLU A 250 -19.53 -13.19 -6.94
N ALA A 251 -20.57 -13.95 -6.62
CA ALA A 251 -21.13 -14.95 -7.51
C ALA A 251 -21.57 -14.33 -8.85
N ARG A 252 -22.29 -13.20 -8.82
CA ARG A 252 -22.67 -12.46 -10.05
C ARG A 252 -21.45 -11.98 -10.85
N ARG A 253 -20.42 -11.50 -10.18
CA ARG A 253 -19.16 -11.06 -10.83
C ARG A 253 -18.48 -12.24 -11.52
N LEU A 254 -18.34 -13.35 -10.83
CA LEU A 254 -17.72 -14.57 -11.36
C LEU A 254 -18.53 -15.13 -12.54
N THR A 255 -19.85 -15.20 -12.43
CA THR A 255 -20.72 -15.62 -13.53
C THR A 255 -20.55 -14.77 -14.79
N LYS A 256 -20.47 -13.43 -14.61
CA LYS A 256 -20.23 -12.51 -15.72
C LYS A 256 -18.84 -12.73 -16.36
N THR A 257 -17.82 -12.93 -15.55
CA THR A 257 -16.45 -13.20 -16.03
C THR A 257 -16.38 -14.53 -16.77
N ILE A 258 -17.02 -15.59 -16.26
CA ILE A 258 -17.08 -16.89 -16.90
C ILE A 258 -17.77 -16.78 -18.28
N ALA A 259 -18.91 -16.09 -18.34
CA ALA A 259 -19.62 -15.88 -19.61
C ALA A 259 -18.75 -15.13 -20.64
N GLN A 260 -18.01 -14.10 -20.22
CA GLN A 260 -17.08 -13.38 -21.11
C GLN A 260 -15.93 -14.26 -21.61
N LEU A 261 -15.37 -15.08 -20.73
CA LEU A 261 -14.28 -16.00 -21.08
C LEU A 261 -14.79 -17.11 -22.02
N GLN A 262 -15.98 -17.65 -21.79
CA GLN A 262 -16.61 -18.63 -22.68
C GLN A 262 -16.88 -18.05 -24.07
N GLN A 263 -17.38 -16.81 -24.14
CA GLN A 263 -17.60 -16.14 -25.43
C GLN A 263 -16.28 -15.90 -26.17
N ARG A 264 -15.22 -15.53 -25.43
CA ARG A 264 -13.89 -15.33 -26.02
C ARG A 264 -13.27 -16.65 -26.49
N LEU A 265 -13.44 -17.72 -25.71
CA LEU A 265 -12.99 -19.07 -26.10
C LEU A 265 -13.65 -19.51 -27.40
N LYS A 266 -14.99 -19.40 -27.46
CA LYS A 266 -15.75 -19.71 -28.68
C LYS A 266 -15.27 -18.93 -29.89
N PHE A 267 -15.02 -17.63 -29.74
CA PHE A 267 -14.46 -16.80 -30.82
C PHE A 267 -13.08 -17.27 -31.28
N VAL A 268 -12.22 -17.69 -30.34
CA VAL A 268 -10.88 -18.24 -30.68
C VAL A 268 -11.01 -19.57 -31.41
N GLU A 269 -11.87 -20.47 -30.95
CA GLU A 269 -12.13 -21.77 -31.59
C GLU A 269 -12.66 -21.58 -33.02
N GLU A 270 -13.67 -20.73 -33.22
CA GLU A 270 -14.19 -20.38 -34.55
C GLU A 270 -13.12 -19.74 -35.47
N SER A 271 -12.21 -18.95 -34.88
CA SER A 271 -11.11 -18.35 -35.65
C SER A 271 -10.06 -19.38 -36.06
N LEU A 272 -9.79 -20.36 -35.22
CA LEU A 272 -8.86 -21.46 -35.53
C LEU A 272 -9.43 -22.41 -36.60
N GLU A 273 -10.74 -22.67 -36.58
CA GLU A 273 -11.41 -23.50 -37.59
C GLU A 273 -11.42 -22.82 -38.99
N ASN A 274 -11.36 -21.49 -39.03
CA ASN A 274 -11.38 -20.72 -40.27
C ASN A 274 -9.96 -20.35 -40.80
N MET A 275 -8.88 -20.82 -40.16
CA MET A 275 -7.48 -20.67 -40.60
C MET A 275 -6.97 -21.94 -41.26
#